data_b57fbc3f89be0631d036b5ba0289b33a
#
_entry.id   b57fbc3f89be0631d036b5ba0289b33a
#
_cell.length_a   1.000
_cell.length_b   1.000
_cell.length_c   1.000
_cell.angle_alpha   90.00
_cell.angle_beta   90.00
_cell.angle_gamma   90.00
#
_symmetry.space_group_name_H-M   'P 1'
#
loop_
_entity.id
_entity.type
_entity.pdbx_description
1 polymer ?
#
loop_
_entity_poly.entity_id
_entity_poly.type
_entity_poly.pdbx_seq_one_letter_code
_entity_poly.pdbx_strand_id
1 'polypeptide(L)'
;GSGPIRIGQGIEFDFCSVHCTWAFAKEGWETVIINNNPETVSTDFDIADKLYFEPLTAEDVESIVNIEKPDGAVVQFGGQTAIKLTEALMKMGVPILGTKAEDVDAAEDRELFDEILEKTHIPRAAGGTVFTAEEAKEVANRLGLSGSCPSFLCTWRTGNEDCV
;
A
#
# COMPACT_ATOMS: atom_id res chain seq x y z
N GLY A 1 -6.17 5.91 -7.77
CA GLY A 1 -5.36 5.00 -8.57
C GLY A 1 -3.88 5.26 -8.45
N SER A 2 -3.09 4.25 -8.44
CA SER A 2 -1.64 4.38 -8.45
C SER A 2 -1.17 4.75 -9.86
N GLY A 3 -0.05 5.45 -9.97
CA GLY A 3 0.62 5.72 -11.23
C GLY A 3 0.79 4.49 -12.13
N PRO A 4 1.67 4.51 -13.14
CA PRO A 4 1.67 3.51 -14.19
C PRO A 4 1.77 2.10 -13.63
N ILE A 5 0.65 1.43 -13.65
CA ILE A 5 0.56 0.03 -13.31
C ILE A 5 1.08 -0.74 -14.51
N ARG A 6 1.98 -1.66 -14.31
CA ARG A 6 2.50 -2.50 -15.39
C ARG A 6 1.37 -3.35 -15.95
N ILE A 7 1.40 -3.62 -17.26
CA ILE A 7 0.47 -4.55 -17.88
C ILE A 7 0.45 -5.87 -17.08
N GLY A 8 -0.75 -6.29 -16.66
CA GLY A 8 -0.95 -7.48 -15.83
C GLY A 8 -0.87 -7.25 -14.31
N GLN A 9 -0.68 -5.99 -13.86
CA GLN A 9 -0.76 -5.61 -12.45
C GLN A 9 -1.83 -4.54 -12.26
N GLY A 10 -2.61 -4.63 -11.20
CA GLY A 10 -3.50 -3.56 -10.75
C GLY A 10 -4.95 -3.64 -11.20
N ILE A 11 -5.31 -4.62 -11.98
CA ILE A 11 -6.72 -4.88 -12.32
C ILE A 11 -7.55 -5.12 -11.05
N GLU A 12 -6.99 -5.81 -10.08
CA GLU A 12 -7.59 -6.03 -8.77
C GLU A 12 -7.79 -4.74 -7.97
N PHE A 13 -6.84 -3.80 -8.05
CA PHE A 13 -6.98 -2.49 -7.39
C PHE A 13 -8.05 -1.64 -8.04
N ASP A 14 -8.12 -1.64 -9.36
CA ASP A 14 -9.15 -0.91 -10.10
C ASP A 14 -10.54 -1.48 -9.81
N PHE A 15 -10.69 -2.80 -9.85
CA PHE A 15 -11.91 -3.50 -9.47
C PHE A 15 -12.35 -3.15 -8.04
N CYS A 16 -11.44 -3.21 -7.08
CA CYS A 16 -11.73 -2.87 -5.69
C CYS A 16 -12.12 -1.39 -5.54
N SER A 17 -11.45 -0.48 -6.26
CA SER A 17 -11.76 0.95 -6.26
C SER A 17 -13.16 1.23 -6.77
N VAL A 18 -13.54 0.64 -7.91
CA VAL A 18 -14.87 0.78 -8.51
C VAL A 18 -15.95 0.26 -7.57
N HIS A 19 -15.77 -0.95 -7.04
CA HIS A 19 -16.76 -1.54 -6.13
C HIS A 19 -16.87 -0.78 -4.81
N CYS A 20 -15.77 -0.25 -4.28
CA CYS A 20 -15.77 0.61 -3.11
C CYS A 20 -16.57 1.89 -3.38
N THR A 21 -16.34 2.54 -4.52
CA THR A 21 -17.05 3.75 -4.94
C THR A 21 -18.55 3.49 -5.04
N TRP A 22 -18.97 2.42 -5.69
CA TRP A 22 -20.37 2.05 -5.79
C TRP A 22 -21.01 1.70 -4.45
N ALA A 23 -20.25 1.09 -3.53
CA ALA A 23 -20.74 0.80 -2.19
C ALA A 23 -21.03 2.08 -1.40
N PHE A 24 -20.13 3.06 -1.44
CA PHE A 24 -20.35 4.37 -0.82
C PHE A 24 -21.49 5.14 -1.47
N ALA A 25 -21.55 5.19 -2.80
CA ALA A 25 -22.62 5.85 -3.54
C ALA A 25 -24.00 5.25 -3.19
N LYS A 26 -24.09 3.93 -3.04
CA LYS A 26 -25.32 3.24 -2.63
C LYS A 26 -25.80 3.64 -1.24
N GLU A 27 -24.87 3.93 -0.34
CA GLU A 27 -25.18 4.43 1.01
C GLU A 27 -25.43 5.94 1.05
N GLY A 28 -25.42 6.62 -0.09
CA GLY A 28 -25.73 8.04 -0.23
C GLY A 28 -24.55 8.98 -0.01
N TRP A 29 -23.33 8.49 -0.07
CA TRP A 29 -22.11 9.30 0.00
C TRP A 29 -21.76 9.87 -1.36
N GLU A 30 -21.32 11.13 -1.40
CA GLU A 30 -20.68 11.69 -2.58
C GLU A 30 -19.27 11.10 -2.71
N THR A 31 -18.92 10.64 -3.90
CA THR A 31 -17.67 9.90 -4.15
C THR A 31 -16.75 10.69 -5.06
N VAL A 32 -15.49 10.76 -4.67
CA VAL A 32 -14.43 11.45 -5.41
C VAL A 32 -13.29 10.47 -5.68
N ILE A 33 -12.90 10.36 -6.95
CA ILE A 33 -11.73 9.56 -7.35
C ILE A 33 -10.61 10.50 -7.82
N ILE A 34 -9.40 10.21 -7.37
CA ILE A 34 -8.17 10.83 -7.86
C ILE A 34 -7.36 9.73 -8.55
N ASN A 35 -7.14 9.86 -9.85
CA ASN A 35 -6.37 8.88 -10.62
C ASN A 35 -5.79 9.55 -11.88
N ASN A 36 -4.53 9.31 -12.16
CA ASN A 36 -3.84 9.84 -13.34
C ASN A 36 -3.79 8.87 -14.53
N ASN A 37 -4.45 7.72 -14.45
CA ASN A 37 -4.52 6.75 -15.53
C ASN A 37 -5.86 6.87 -16.29
N PRO A 38 -5.89 7.38 -17.53
CA PRO A 38 -7.13 7.54 -18.29
C PRO A 38 -7.68 6.24 -18.88
N GLU A 39 -6.92 5.15 -18.81
CA GLU A 39 -7.28 3.86 -19.45
C GLU A 39 -7.78 2.82 -18.45
N THR A 40 -8.35 3.25 -17.34
CA THR A 40 -8.84 2.32 -16.31
C THR A 40 -10.31 2.60 -15.98
N VAL A 41 -11.05 1.56 -15.60
CA VAL A 41 -12.51 1.66 -15.37
C VAL A 41 -12.86 2.65 -14.25
N SER A 42 -12.03 2.76 -13.22
CA SER A 42 -12.28 3.72 -12.13
C SER A 42 -12.27 5.19 -12.59
N THR A 43 -11.75 5.47 -13.78
CA THR A 43 -11.75 6.81 -14.38
C THR A 43 -12.85 7.02 -15.42
N ASP A 44 -13.75 6.07 -15.58
CA ASP A 44 -14.93 6.26 -16.41
C ASP A 44 -15.89 7.27 -15.75
N PHE A 45 -16.55 8.07 -16.58
CA PHE A 45 -17.35 9.22 -16.14
C PHE A 45 -18.58 8.85 -15.28
N ASP A 46 -19.00 7.60 -15.30
CA ASP A 46 -20.17 7.09 -14.60
C ASP A 46 -19.86 6.30 -13.32
N ILE A 47 -18.58 6.26 -12.90
CA ILE A 47 -18.16 5.49 -11.73
C ILE A 47 -18.27 6.31 -10.45
N ALA A 48 -17.82 7.55 -10.45
CA ALA A 48 -17.83 8.43 -9.28
C ALA A 48 -18.53 9.75 -9.58
N ASP A 49 -18.99 10.45 -8.55
CA ASP A 49 -19.61 11.76 -8.70
C ASP A 49 -18.62 12.80 -9.20
N LYS A 50 -17.35 12.68 -8.80
CA LYS A 50 -16.25 13.55 -9.22
C LYS A 50 -14.99 12.77 -9.52
N LEU A 51 -14.29 13.18 -10.57
CA LEU A 51 -13.02 12.59 -10.98
C LEU A 51 -11.97 13.68 -11.17
N TYR A 52 -10.82 13.50 -10.52
CA TYR A 52 -9.64 14.33 -10.69
C TYR A 52 -8.53 13.55 -11.39
N PHE A 53 -8.13 14.01 -12.57
CA PHE A 53 -6.98 13.47 -13.31
C PHE A 53 -5.70 14.18 -12.88
N GLU A 54 -5.26 13.90 -11.65
CA GLU A 54 -4.08 14.53 -11.09
C GLU A 54 -3.08 13.50 -10.61
N PRO A 55 -1.78 13.83 -10.58
CA PRO A 55 -0.77 12.99 -9.99
C PRO A 55 -1.09 12.70 -8.53
N LEU A 56 -0.71 11.51 -8.07
CA LEU A 56 -0.86 11.14 -6.66
C LEU A 56 0.34 11.61 -5.85
N THR A 57 0.62 12.91 -5.89
CA THR A 57 1.58 13.59 -5.02
C THR A 57 0.88 14.18 -3.81
N ALA A 58 1.61 14.42 -2.73
CA ALA A 58 1.02 15.00 -1.52
C ALA A 58 0.44 16.40 -1.80
N GLU A 59 1.13 17.19 -2.62
CA GLU A 59 0.76 18.58 -2.94
C GLU A 59 -0.51 18.65 -3.80
N ASP A 60 -0.62 17.79 -4.81
CA ASP A 60 -1.81 17.75 -5.68
C ASP A 60 -3.03 17.26 -4.89
N VAL A 61 -2.84 16.22 -4.08
CA VAL A 61 -3.90 15.69 -3.22
C VAL A 61 -4.32 16.72 -2.15
N GLU A 62 -3.40 17.48 -1.56
CA GLU A 62 -3.70 18.57 -0.63
C GLU A 62 -4.60 19.63 -1.27
N SER A 63 -4.29 19.99 -2.52
CA SER A 63 -5.10 20.96 -3.27
C SER A 63 -6.54 20.48 -3.44
N ILE A 64 -6.74 19.21 -3.77
CA ILE A 64 -8.06 18.60 -3.92
C ILE A 64 -8.77 18.49 -2.56
N VAL A 65 -8.08 18.06 -1.52
CA VAL A 65 -8.63 17.97 -0.15
C VAL A 65 -9.12 19.34 0.33
N ASN A 66 -8.39 20.42 0.05
CA ASN A 66 -8.79 21.78 0.42
C ASN A 66 -10.04 22.25 -0.31
N ILE A 67 -10.28 21.79 -1.54
CA ILE A 67 -11.46 22.12 -2.33
C ILE A 67 -12.66 21.29 -1.89
N GLU A 68 -12.49 19.96 -1.86
CA GLU A 68 -13.58 19.01 -1.64
C GLU A 68 -13.93 18.82 -0.17
N LYS A 69 -12.97 19.01 0.73
CA LYS A 69 -13.11 18.82 2.19
C LYS A 69 -13.77 17.48 2.55
N PRO A 70 -13.17 16.38 2.13
CA PRO A 70 -13.77 15.06 2.28
C PRO A 70 -13.88 14.66 3.76
N ASP A 71 -14.94 13.92 4.10
CA ASP A 71 -15.13 13.33 5.43
C ASP A 71 -14.13 12.22 5.72
N GLY A 72 -13.54 11.61 4.68
CA GLY A 72 -12.50 10.59 4.82
C GLY A 72 -11.93 10.14 3.48
N ALA A 73 -10.87 9.39 3.52
CA ALA A 73 -10.18 8.86 2.35
C ALA A 73 -9.94 7.35 2.46
N VAL A 74 -10.11 6.64 1.35
CA VAL A 74 -9.75 5.22 1.21
C VAL A 74 -8.49 5.13 0.37
N VAL A 75 -7.41 4.58 0.94
CA VAL A 75 -6.10 4.49 0.30
C VAL A 75 -5.72 3.05 -0.09
N GLN A 76 -6.27 2.06 0.59
CA GLN A 76 -5.86 0.66 0.48
C GLN A 76 -6.09 0.03 -0.90
N PHE A 77 -7.00 0.57 -1.70
CA PHE A 77 -7.29 0.06 -3.05
C PHE A 77 -6.51 0.77 -4.15
N GLY A 78 -5.67 1.73 -3.81
CA GLY A 78 -4.87 2.49 -4.77
C GLY A 78 -3.44 2.00 -4.94
N GLY A 79 -3.09 0.82 -4.39
CA GLY A 79 -1.74 0.27 -4.41
C GLY A 79 -0.74 1.09 -3.59
N GLN A 80 0.54 0.78 -3.74
CA GLN A 80 1.62 1.39 -2.96
C GLN A 80 1.68 2.91 -3.05
N THR A 81 1.30 3.48 -4.19
CA THR A 81 1.31 4.94 -4.37
C THR A 81 0.27 5.62 -3.48
N ALA A 82 -0.94 5.08 -3.39
CA ALA A 82 -1.98 5.63 -2.54
C ALA A 82 -1.71 5.35 -1.04
N ILE A 83 -1.18 4.18 -0.71
CA ILE A 83 -0.80 3.83 0.66
C ILE A 83 0.25 4.82 1.21
N LYS A 84 1.24 5.21 0.41
CA LYS A 84 2.24 6.21 0.80
C LYS A 84 1.67 7.62 1.09
N LEU A 85 0.46 7.91 0.62
CA LEU A 85 -0.23 9.16 0.93
C LEU A 85 -0.91 9.16 2.32
N THR A 86 -0.99 8.03 2.98
CA THR A 86 -1.69 7.88 4.27
C THR A 86 -1.20 8.89 5.31
N GLU A 87 0.11 8.99 5.50
CA GLU A 87 0.70 9.94 6.45
C GLU A 87 0.42 11.40 6.08
N ALA A 88 0.50 11.73 4.78
CA ALA A 88 0.21 13.08 4.29
C ALA A 88 -1.26 13.45 4.53
N LEU A 89 -2.20 12.56 4.20
CA LEU A 89 -3.63 12.75 4.44
C LEU A 89 -3.95 12.95 5.92
N MET A 90 -3.34 12.18 6.80
CA MET A 90 -3.50 12.34 8.24
C MET A 90 -2.99 13.71 8.73
N LYS A 91 -1.86 14.20 8.21
CA LYS A 91 -1.33 15.54 8.51
C LYS A 91 -2.28 16.65 8.02
N MET A 92 -3.00 16.42 6.94
CA MET A 92 -4.05 17.31 6.43
C MET A 92 -5.35 17.21 7.24
N GLY A 93 -5.44 16.30 8.19
CA GLY A 93 -6.63 16.10 9.03
C GLY A 93 -7.73 15.27 8.38
N VAL A 94 -7.44 14.56 7.28
CA VAL A 94 -8.40 13.66 6.62
C VAL A 94 -8.36 12.29 7.27
N PRO A 95 -9.49 11.79 7.82
CA PRO A 95 -9.56 10.45 8.37
C PRO A 95 -9.35 9.36 7.30
N ILE A 96 -8.55 8.36 7.61
CA ILE A 96 -8.42 7.18 6.75
C ILE A 96 -9.54 6.19 7.08
N LEU A 97 -10.32 5.86 6.07
CA LEU A 97 -11.41 4.89 6.16
C LEU A 97 -10.90 3.49 5.84
N GLY A 98 -11.35 2.51 6.63
CA GLY A 98 -10.92 1.11 6.51
C GLY A 98 -9.76 0.79 7.45
N THR A 99 -8.63 0.31 6.91
CA THR A 99 -7.45 -0.02 7.71
C THR A 99 -6.77 1.25 8.20
N LYS A 100 -6.50 1.33 9.49
CA LYS A 100 -5.82 2.47 10.09
C LYS A 100 -4.38 2.59 9.57
N ALA A 101 -3.86 3.82 9.56
CA ALA A 101 -2.49 4.08 9.11
C ALA A 101 -1.45 3.27 9.90
N GLU A 102 -1.61 3.20 11.22
CA GLU A 102 -0.72 2.44 12.10
C GLU A 102 -0.69 0.94 11.76
N ASP A 103 -1.86 0.38 11.39
CA ASP A 103 -1.97 -1.03 11.00
C ASP A 103 -1.38 -1.27 9.59
N VAL A 104 -1.46 -0.28 8.70
CA VAL A 104 -0.83 -0.31 7.39
C VAL A 104 0.69 -0.30 7.53
N ASP A 105 1.23 0.62 8.33
CA ASP A 105 2.67 0.71 8.60
C ASP A 105 3.18 -0.57 9.26
N ALA A 106 2.45 -1.11 10.22
CA ALA A 106 2.79 -2.36 10.88
C ALA A 106 2.75 -3.58 9.94
N ALA A 107 1.90 -3.56 8.91
CA ALA A 107 1.86 -4.61 7.90
C ALA A 107 2.97 -4.49 6.85
N GLU A 108 3.49 -3.28 6.61
CA GLU A 108 4.61 -3.03 5.70
C GLU A 108 5.98 -3.25 6.36
N ASP A 109 6.09 -3.01 7.66
CA ASP A 109 7.31 -3.28 8.44
C ASP A 109 7.41 -4.76 8.78
N ARG A 110 8.49 -5.39 8.33
CA ARG A 110 8.67 -6.83 8.46
C ARG A 110 8.77 -7.30 9.92
N GLU A 111 9.39 -6.53 10.77
CA GLU A 111 9.57 -6.89 12.18
C GLU A 111 8.26 -6.75 12.95
N LEU A 112 7.55 -5.65 12.73
CA LEU A 112 6.23 -5.42 13.34
C LEU A 112 5.20 -6.45 12.85
N PHE A 113 5.25 -6.79 11.56
CA PHE A 113 4.37 -7.82 10.99
C PHE A 113 4.66 -9.20 11.59
N ASP A 114 5.93 -9.56 11.75
CA ASP A 114 6.34 -10.80 12.41
C ASP A 114 5.82 -10.87 13.87
N GLU A 115 5.90 -9.77 14.62
CA GLU A 115 5.34 -9.69 15.96
C GLU A 115 3.80 -9.88 15.98
N ILE A 116 3.10 -9.30 15.01
CA ILE A 116 1.65 -9.47 14.87
C ILE A 116 1.30 -10.94 14.63
N LEU A 117 2.02 -11.60 13.73
CA LEU A 117 1.79 -13.02 13.44
C LEU A 117 2.06 -13.90 14.68
N GLU A 118 3.09 -13.60 15.46
CA GLU A 118 3.37 -14.31 16.71
C GLU A 118 2.27 -14.09 17.76
N LYS A 119 1.83 -12.84 17.96
CA LYS A 119 0.76 -12.49 18.90
C LYS A 119 -0.59 -13.14 18.53
N THR A 120 -0.84 -13.29 17.24
CA THR A 120 -2.09 -13.90 16.73
C THR A 120 -1.98 -15.42 16.55
N HIS A 121 -0.82 -16.02 16.85
CA HIS A 121 -0.54 -17.45 16.66
C HIS A 121 -0.73 -17.94 15.23
N ILE A 122 -0.45 -17.08 14.26
CA ILE A 122 -0.50 -17.44 12.83
C ILE A 122 0.85 -18.08 12.45
N PRO A 123 0.85 -19.31 11.90
CA PRO A 123 2.08 -19.95 11.46
C PRO A 123 2.78 -19.16 10.36
N ARG A 124 4.07 -18.92 10.52
CA ARG A 124 4.90 -18.28 9.51
C ARG A 124 6.18 -19.07 9.25
N ALA A 125 6.80 -18.83 8.12
CA ALA A 125 8.12 -19.36 7.84
C ALA A 125 9.14 -18.79 8.85
N ALA A 126 10.02 -19.63 9.35
CA ALA A 126 11.11 -19.18 10.19
C ALA A 126 12.06 -18.27 9.38
N GLY A 127 12.35 -17.10 9.92
CA GLY A 127 13.18 -16.09 9.26
C GLY A 127 13.83 -15.16 10.28
N GLY A 128 14.52 -14.15 9.80
CA GLY A 128 15.11 -13.10 10.61
C GLY A 128 15.59 -11.96 9.74
N THR A 129 15.44 -10.75 10.24
CA THR A 129 16.00 -9.53 9.63
C THR A 129 17.47 -9.41 10.03
N VAL A 130 18.34 -9.13 9.09
CA VAL A 130 19.79 -9.01 9.30
C VAL A 130 20.32 -7.81 8.55
N PHE A 131 21.29 -7.13 9.15
CA PHE A 131 21.90 -5.93 8.58
C PHE A 131 23.37 -6.15 8.22
N THR A 132 23.98 -7.25 8.69
CA THR A 132 25.37 -7.59 8.44
C THR A 132 25.54 -9.02 7.91
N ALA A 133 26.65 -9.28 7.24
CA ALA A 133 26.97 -10.61 6.72
C ALA A 133 27.21 -11.63 7.85
N GLU A 134 27.71 -11.17 8.98
CA GLU A 134 27.93 -11.98 10.18
C GLU A 134 26.59 -12.43 10.76
N GLU A 135 25.66 -11.50 10.98
CA GLU A 135 24.30 -11.82 11.43
C GLU A 135 23.58 -12.77 10.47
N ALA A 136 23.77 -12.57 9.16
CA ALA A 136 23.19 -13.46 8.15
C ALA A 136 23.67 -14.90 8.31
N LYS A 137 24.96 -15.11 8.60
CA LYS A 137 25.51 -16.44 8.87
C LYS A 137 24.96 -17.06 10.14
N GLU A 138 24.80 -16.27 11.20
CA GLU A 138 24.24 -16.75 12.46
C GLU A 138 22.77 -17.17 12.29
N VAL A 139 21.98 -16.36 11.62
CA VAL A 139 20.57 -16.68 11.33
C VAL A 139 20.47 -17.91 10.42
N ALA A 140 21.28 -18.00 9.38
CA ALA A 140 21.32 -19.16 8.48
C ALA A 140 21.65 -20.47 9.24
N ASN A 141 22.65 -20.41 10.13
CA ASN A 141 23.02 -21.54 10.97
C ASN A 141 21.90 -21.94 11.95
N ARG A 142 21.23 -20.95 12.56
CA ARG A 142 20.10 -21.18 13.46
C ARG A 142 18.92 -21.86 12.75
N LEU A 143 18.68 -21.48 11.49
CA LEU A 143 17.61 -22.03 10.65
C LEU A 143 17.97 -23.37 10.02
N GLY A 144 19.21 -23.87 10.21
CA GLY A 144 19.65 -25.14 9.65
C GLY A 144 19.87 -25.09 8.13
N LEU A 145 20.11 -23.90 7.58
CA LEU A 145 20.37 -23.73 6.15
C LEU A 145 21.82 -24.16 5.87
N SER A 146 21.97 -25.28 5.15
CA SER A 146 23.30 -25.69 4.68
C SER A 146 23.75 -24.77 3.53
N GLY A 147 25.01 -24.35 3.53
CA GLY A 147 25.60 -23.32 2.67
C GLY A 147 25.63 -23.58 1.16
N SER A 148 24.73 -24.40 0.64
CA SER A 148 24.58 -24.72 -0.78
C SER A 148 23.19 -24.43 -1.35
N CYS A 149 22.40 -23.57 -0.73
CA CYS A 149 21.10 -23.22 -1.28
C CYS A 149 21.16 -21.87 -2.04
N PRO A 150 21.19 -21.88 -3.39
CA PRO A 150 21.36 -20.68 -4.19
C PRO A 150 20.09 -19.83 -4.35
N SER A 151 19.02 -20.13 -3.63
CA SER A 151 17.71 -19.54 -3.87
C SER A 151 17.11 -18.81 -2.66
N PHE A 152 17.92 -18.31 -1.75
CA PHE A 152 17.40 -17.44 -0.69
C PHE A 152 17.39 -16.00 -1.17
N LEU A 153 16.20 -15.44 -1.36
CA LEU A 153 15.99 -14.01 -1.48
C LEU A 153 16.44 -13.33 -0.18
N CYS A 154 17.70 -12.92 -0.14
CA CYS A 154 18.11 -11.85 0.74
C CYS A 154 17.62 -10.55 0.11
N THR A 155 16.46 -10.04 0.52
CA THR A 155 16.13 -8.64 0.25
C THR A 155 17.00 -7.79 1.17
N TRP A 156 18.16 -7.38 0.67
CA TRP A 156 18.98 -6.36 1.31
C TRP A 156 18.28 -5.02 1.13
N ARG A 157 17.81 -4.45 2.20
CA ARG A 157 17.39 -3.06 2.22
C ARG A 157 18.53 -2.21 2.82
N THR A 158 19.62 -2.09 2.07
CA THR A 158 20.51 -0.95 2.21
C THR A 158 20.09 0.04 1.13
N GLY A 159 19.81 1.28 1.52
CA GLY A 159 19.30 2.28 0.63
C GLY A 159 19.87 2.21 -0.78
N ASN A 160 19.00 2.00 -1.73
CA ASN A 160 19.17 2.20 -3.18
C ASN A 160 20.07 1.27 -3.98
N GLU A 161 20.36 0.04 -3.58
CA GLU A 161 20.97 -0.92 -4.51
C GLU A 161 20.25 -2.27 -4.44
N ASP A 162 19.49 -2.59 -5.50
CA ASP A 162 18.90 -3.90 -5.74
C ASP A 162 20.02 -4.90 -6.04
N CYS A 163 20.21 -5.89 -5.18
CA CYS A 163 20.96 -7.09 -5.55
C CYS A 163 20.01 -8.11 -6.17
N VAL A 164 20.27 -8.42 -7.44
CA VAL A 164 19.66 -9.50 -8.23
C VAL A 164 20.28 -10.84 -7.85
#